data_4f41c65cdd419880fa2232e7dcef33aa
#
_entry.id   4f41c65cdd419880fa2232e7dcef33aa
#
_cell.length_a   1.000
_cell.length_b   1.000
_cell.length_c   1.000
_cell.angle_alpha   90.00
_cell.angle_beta   90.00
_cell.angle_gamma   90.00
#
_symmetry.space_group_name_H-M   'P 1'
#
loop_
_entity.id
_entity.type
_entity.pdbx_description
1 polymer ?
#
loop_
_entity_poly.entity_id
_entity_poly.type
_entity_poly.pdbx_seq_one_letter_code
_entity_poly.pdbx_strand_id
1 'polypeptide(L)'
;MTARLACLMLASLLFAAHGIAAADAPVLLVYGFQPILGFRATELWGDVAQILAGRPIAETRTLEIETGHHFFLLEAGNAEHRDVFLSDYALQYEPTVRDIRFYAARLADEIEWIVRERAVAKIDIVAHSMGALVARAYIEADDFADVIGSEDFPDHGTAYGGGVRALISLAAPHHGAFLASFGGWLSLLGRQLSPEGRFLELLNRDRVIDGRLTSLHPDVRYVSMAGQTCFGCGLRRDEEMCLRECVNAGIAWQGSDLVVLMASAYLPEAENVVCIGMDHVDMHTHPVLAETVEEILDGAAAPAVLYATPELRFETPSDSP
;
A
#
# COMPACT_ATOMS: atom_id res chain seq x y z
N MET A 1 21.22 -46.55 -6.43
CA MET A 1 21.33 -45.11 -6.07
C MET A 1 20.78 -44.16 -7.13
N THR A 2 20.15 -44.62 -8.19
CA THR A 2 19.74 -43.81 -9.36
C THR A 2 18.25 -43.47 -9.45
N ALA A 3 17.35 -44.18 -8.77
CA ALA A 3 15.89 -43.91 -8.87
C ALA A 3 15.39 -42.82 -7.91
N ARG A 4 16.03 -42.60 -6.77
CA ARG A 4 15.63 -41.57 -5.80
C ARG A 4 16.03 -40.13 -6.19
N LEU A 5 17.15 -40.00 -6.97
CA LEU A 5 17.55 -38.70 -7.50
C LEU A 5 16.64 -38.21 -8.64
N ALA A 6 16.14 -39.15 -9.47
CA ALA A 6 15.21 -38.81 -10.55
C ALA A 6 13.83 -38.31 -10.03
N CYS A 7 13.31 -38.87 -8.93
CA CYS A 7 12.06 -38.41 -8.33
C CYS A 7 12.19 -37.02 -7.69
N LEU A 8 13.34 -36.70 -7.09
CA LEU A 8 13.58 -35.37 -6.52
C LEU A 8 13.75 -34.28 -7.60
N MET A 9 14.36 -34.61 -8.71
CA MET A 9 14.45 -33.65 -9.84
C MET A 9 13.13 -33.46 -10.59
N LEU A 10 12.30 -34.51 -10.71
CA LEU A 10 10.95 -34.37 -11.28
C LEU A 10 10.00 -33.58 -10.39
N ALA A 11 10.09 -33.73 -9.06
CA ALA A 11 9.34 -32.90 -8.13
C ALA A 11 9.76 -31.42 -8.21
N SER A 12 11.05 -31.12 -8.33
CA SER A 12 11.55 -29.75 -8.50
C SER A 12 11.16 -29.13 -9.84
N LEU A 13 11.02 -29.92 -10.90
CA LEU A 13 10.60 -29.46 -12.23
C LEU A 13 9.07 -29.26 -12.33
N LEU A 14 8.29 -29.99 -11.54
CA LEU A 14 6.83 -29.79 -11.47
C LEU A 14 6.45 -28.56 -10.63
N PHE A 15 7.28 -28.13 -9.68
CA PHE A 15 7.09 -26.86 -8.96
C PHE A 15 7.46 -25.61 -9.77
N ALA A 16 8.32 -25.74 -10.79
CA ALA A 16 8.78 -24.61 -11.61
C ALA A 16 7.86 -24.22 -12.78
N ALA A 17 6.75 -24.95 -13.00
CA ALA A 17 5.88 -24.77 -14.18
C ALA A 17 4.48 -24.22 -13.87
N HIS A 18 4.13 -23.97 -12.63
CA HIS A 18 2.92 -23.22 -12.30
C HIS A 18 3.31 -21.75 -12.12
N GLY A 19 3.45 -21.05 -13.25
CA GLY A 19 3.26 -19.61 -13.23
C GLY A 19 1.83 -19.38 -12.68
N ILE A 20 1.74 -18.95 -11.43
CA ILE A 20 0.46 -18.53 -10.83
C ILE A 20 -0.10 -17.48 -11.77
N ALA A 21 -1.28 -17.71 -12.33
CA ALA A 21 -2.00 -16.69 -13.08
C ALA A 21 -2.12 -15.45 -12.17
N ALA A 22 -2.05 -14.24 -12.73
CA ALA A 22 -2.07 -13.01 -11.93
C ALA A 22 -3.28 -12.93 -10.98
N ALA A 23 -4.41 -13.57 -11.34
CA ALA A 23 -5.63 -13.65 -10.55
C ALA A 23 -5.53 -14.49 -9.25
N ASP A 24 -4.48 -15.30 -9.08
CA ASP A 24 -4.41 -16.27 -7.96
C ASP A 24 -3.59 -15.79 -6.75
N ALA A 25 -2.92 -14.64 -6.82
CA ALA A 25 -2.13 -14.14 -5.71
C ALA A 25 -3.03 -13.55 -4.61
N PRO A 26 -2.88 -13.97 -3.33
CA PRO A 26 -3.59 -13.35 -2.22
C PRO A 26 -3.21 -11.87 -2.08
N VAL A 27 -4.13 -11.08 -1.53
CA VAL A 27 -3.93 -9.65 -1.28
C VAL A 27 -3.90 -9.38 0.21
N LEU A 28 -2.92 -8.60 0.67
CA LEU A 28 -2.86 -8.09 2.04
C LEU A 28 -3.16 -6.59 2.02
N LEU A 29 -4.25 -6.21 2.67
CA LEU A 29 -4.66 -4.81 2.86
C LEU A 29 -4.03 -4.27 4.14
N VAL A 30 -3.26 -3.19 4.00
CA VAL A 30 -2.48 -2.59 5.09
C VAL A 30 -2.93 -1.16 5.31
N TYR A 31 -3.52 -0.87 6.47
CA TYR A 31 -3.96 0.48 6.81
C TYR A 31 -2.85 1.27 7.53
N GLY A 32 -2.98 2.61 7.48
CA GLY A 32 -2.02 3.53 8.07
C GLY A 32 -2.29 3.90 9.52
N PHE A 33 -1.91 5.11 9.87
CA PHE A 33 -2.00 5.66 11.21
C PHE A 33 -3.44 5.99 11.62
N GLN A 34 -3.86 5.51 12.80
CA GLN A 34 -5.18 5.78 13.37
C GLN A 34 -5.06 6.31 14.81
N PRO A 35 -4.84 7.60 14.99
CA PRO A 35 -4.56 8.13 16.33
C PRO A 35 -5.77 8.21 17.24
N ILE A 36 -7.02 8.20 16.72
CA ILE A 36 -8.17 8.69 17.50
C ILE A 36 -9.41 7.79 17.40
N LEU A 37 -9.63 7.04 16.32
CA LEU A 37 -10.96 6.51 16.02
C LEU A 37 -11.15 5.01 16.33
N GLY A 38 -10.08 4.24 16.55
CA GLY A 38 -10.19 2.83 16.96
C GLY A 38 -10.97 1.92 15.99
N PHE A 39 -11.04 2.30 14.71
CA PHE A 39 -11.69 1.48 13.68
C PHE A 39 -10.89 0.20 13.42
N ARG A 40 -11.59 -0.91 13.29
CA ARG A 40 -10.98 -2.18 12.89
C ARG A 40 -10.62 -2.16 11.40
N ALA A 41 -9.65 -2.96 10.99
CA ALA A 41 -9.29 -3.12 9.59
C ALA A 41 -10.50 -3.47 8.70
N THR A 42 -11.44 -4.26 9.21
CA THR A 42 -12.69 -4.61 8.52
C THR A 42 -13.63 -3.44 8.28
N GLU A 43 -13.61 -2.43 9.16
CA GLU A 43 -14.43 -1.22 9.00
C GLU A 43 -13.81 -0.24 8.00
N LEU A 44 -12.49 -0.26 7.90
CA LEU A 44 -11.74 0.63 7.00
C LEU A 44 -11.71 0.13 5.57
N TRP A 45 -11.48 -1.16 5.39
CA TRP A 45 -11.30 -1.78 4.08
C TRP A 45 -12.57 -2.44 3.51
N GLY A 46 -13.75 -2.24 4.18
CA GLY A 46 -14.96 -3.00 3.88
C GLY A 46 -15.28 -3.13 2.41
N ASP A 47 -15.38 -2.02 1.69
CA ASP A 47 -15.78 -2.02 0.27
C ASP A 47 -14.70 -2.63 -0.63
N VAL A 48 -13.43 -2.22 -0.47
CA VAL A 48 -12.31 -2.78 -1.25
C VAL A 48 -12.17 -4.28 -1.02
N ALA A 49 -12.22 -4.73 0.24
CA ALA A 49 -12.11 -6.15 0.56
C ALA A 49 -13.26 -6.96 -0.05
N GLN A 50 -14.50 -6.45 -0.04
CA GLN A 50 -15.65 -7.11 -0.62
C GLN A 50 -15.55 -7.24 -2.13
N ILE A 51 -15.10 -6.21 -2.83
CA ILE A 51 -14.88 -6.24 -4.29
C ILE A 51 -13.83 -7.28 -4.63
N LEU A 52 -12.66 -7.24 -4.00
CA LEU A 52 -11.56 -8.15 -4.29
C LEU A 52 -11.87 -9.61 -3.94
N ALA A 53 -12.62 -9.87 -2.86
CA ALA A 53 -12.97 -11.21 -2.42
C ALA A 53 -14.27 -11.73 -3.04
N GLY A 54 -15.14 -10.86 -3.59
CA GLY A 54 -16.47 -11.24 -4.06
C GLY A 54 -17.38 -11.75 -2.95
N ARG A 55 -17.17 -11.29 -1.71
CA ARG A 55 -17.91 -11.72 -0.50
C ARG A 55 -18.18 -10.57 0.45
N PRO A 56 -19.28 -10.66 1.25
CA PRO A 56 -19.58 -9.71 2.29
C PRO A 56 -18.49 -9.66 3.37
N ILE A 57 -18.10 -8.48 3.81
CA ILE A 57 -17.10 -8.27 4.87
C ILE A 57 -17.48 -8.95 6.20
N ALA A 58 -18.77 -9.17 6.44
CA ALA A 58 -19.27 -9.88 7.62
C ALA A 58 -18.83 -11.34 7.69
N GLU A 59 -18.35 -11.92 6.58
CA GLU A 59 -17.83 -13.29 6.53
C GLU A 59 -16.35 -13.38 6.91
N THR A 60 -15.73 -12.24 7.25
CA THR A 60 -14.33 -12.18 7.68
C THR A 60 -14.12 -12.98 8.97
N ARG A 61 -13.06 -13.76 9.01
CA ARG A 61 -12.65 -14.48 10.20
C ARG A 61 -11.29 -14.00 10.71
N THR A 62 -11.13 -14.00 12.02
CA THR A 62 -9.87 -13.66 12.69
C THR A 62 -8.89 -14.82 12.58
N LEU A 63 -7.65 -14.52 12.26
CA LEU A 63 -6.49 -15.40 12.30
C LEU A 63 -5.54 -14.93 13.39
N GLU A 64 -4.91 -15.86 14.09
CA GLU A 64 -3.89 -15.58 15.11
C GLU A 64 -2.62 -16.35 14.73
N ILE A 65 -1.48 -15.67 14.78
CA ILE A 65 -0.18 -16.29 14.53
C ILE A 65 0.58 -16.52 15.85
N GLU A 66 1.60 -17.36 15.82
CA GLU A 66 2.35 -17.82 17.01
C GLU A 66 2.89 -16.67 17.89
N THR A 67 3.11 -15.49 17.30
CA THR A 67 3.56 -14.30 18.02
C THR A 67 2.47 -13.61 18.86
N GLY A 68 1.22 -14.15 18.85
CA GLY A 68 0.06 -13.54 19.51
C GLY A 68 -0.53 -12.35 18.73
N HIS A 69 -0.04 -12.12 17.53
CA HIS A 69 -0.53 -11.11 16.61
C HIS A 69 -1.71 -11.70 15.83
N HIS A 70 -2.76 -10.90 15.60
CA HIS A 70 -3.90 -11.32 14.82
C HIS A 70 -4.16 -10.39 13.64
N PHE A 71 -4.77 -10.93 12.60
CA PHE A 71 -5.20 -10.25 11.40
C PHE A 71 -6.45 -10.95 10.83
N PHE A 72 -7.03 -10.48 9.75
CA PHE A 72 -8.30 -11.02 9.28
C PHE A 72 -8.17 -11.62 7.90
N LEU A 73 -9.04 -12.59 7.60
CA LEU A 73 -9.15 -13.24 6.30
C LEU A 73 -10.60 -13.19 5.81
N LEU A 74 -10.77 -12.70 4.59
CA LEU A 74 -11.97 -12.86 3.78
C LEU A 74 -11.61 -13.76 2.59
N GLU A 75 -12.10 -15.01 2.61
CA GLU A 75 -11.79 -15.99 1.56
C GLU A 75 -12.47 -15.61 0.25
N ALA A 76 -11.83 -15.94 -0.89
CA ALA A 76 -12.39 -15.76 -2.22
C ALA A 76 -13.79 -16.39 -2.36
N GLY A 77 -14.72 -15.66 -2.97
CA GLY A 77 -16.08 -16.12 -3.21
C GLY A 77 -16.16 -17.20 -4.29
N ASN A 78 -15.30 -17.10 -5.29
CA ASN A 78 -15.15 -18.04 -6.40
C ASN A 78 -13.75 -17.90 -7.03
N ALA A 79 -13.49 -18.61 -8.14
CA ALA A 79 -12.19 -18.61 -8.82
C ALA A 79 -11.84 -17.30 -9.55
N GLU A 80 -12.76 -16.36 -9.66
CA GLU A 80 -12.52 -15.05 -10.28
C GLU A 80 -12.06 -14.02 -9.24
N HIS A 81 -12.17 -14.34 -7.96
CA HIS A 81 -11.80 -13.47 -6.85
C HIS A 81 -10.58 -14.05 -6.11
N ARG A 82 -10.05 -13.30 -5.16
CA ARG A 82 -8.85 -13.66 -4.43
C ARG A 82 -9.07 -13.65 -2.92
N ASP A 83 -8.25 -14.41 -2.20
CA ASP A 83 -8.20 -14.32 -0.75
C ASP A 83 -7.67 -12.95 -0.35
N VAL A 84 -8.41 -12.27 0.52
CA VAL A 84 -8.07 -10.94 1.03
C VAL A 84 -7.75 -11.05 2.52
N PHE A 85 -6.55 -10.65 2.87
CA PHE A 85 -6.09 -10.53 4.24
C PHE A 85 -6.11 -9.05 4.65
N LEU A 86 -6.48 -8.77 5.90
CA LEU A 86 -6.52 -7.41 6.42
C LEU A 86 -5.62 -7.34 7.66
N SER A 87 -4.55 -6.58 7.55
CA SER A 87 -3.62 -6.34 8.66
C SER A 87 -4.24 -5.42 9.70
N ASP A 88 -4.11 -5.78 10.98
CA ASP A 88 -4.67 -5.03 12.11
C ASP A 88 -3.59 -4.54 13.09
N TYR A 89 -2.33 -4.53 12.66
CA TYR A 89 -1.18 -4.16 13.52
C TYR A 89 -1.34 -2.78 14.16
N ALA A 90 -1.95 -1.84 13.45
CA ALA A 90 -2.08 -0.45 13.91
C ALA A 90 -2.98 -0.31 15.14
N LEU A 91 -3.92 -1.24 15.37
CA LEU A 91 -4.80 -1.25 16.53
C LEU A 91 -4.26 -2.08 17.70
N GLN A 92 -3.43 -3.10 17.40
CA GLN A 92 -2.87 -3.98 18.44
C GLN A 92 -1.73 -3.36 19.22
N TYR A 93 -1.08 -2.34 18.64
CA TYR A 93 0.10 -1.70 19.22
C TYR A 93 -0.09 -0.20 19.28
N GLU A 94 0.23 0.42 20.42
CA GLU A 94 0.13 1.87 20.58
C GLU A 94 0.95 2.61 19.50
N PRO A 95 0.30 3.38 18.61
CA PRO A 95 0.97 3.97 17.44
C PRO A 95 1.92 5.11 17.80
N THR A 96 1.83 5.65 19.02
CA THR A 96 2.67 6.76 19.48
C THR A 96 4.04 6.33 20.03
N VAL A 97 4.20 5.04 20.36
CA VAL A 97 5.37 4.51 21.06
C VAL A 97 6.28 3.69 20.13
N ARG A 98 5.74 3.20 19.02
CA ARG A 98 6.46 2.31 18.11
C ARG A 98 6.93 3.06 16.87
N ASP A 99 7.97 2.55 16.23
CA ASP A 99 8.46 3.06 14.96
C ASP A 99 7.89 2.27 13.75
N ILE A 100 8.01 2.83 12.55
CA ILE A 100 7.50 2.21 11.31
C ILE A 100 8.13 0.83 11.07
N ARG A 101 9.40 0.62 11.44
CA ARG A 101 10.09 -0.64 11.26
C ARG A 101 9.62 -1.73 12.23
N PHE A 102 9.15 -1.34 13.42
CA PHE A 102 8.46 -2.29 14.30
C PHE A 102 7.21 -2.87 13.63
N TYR A 103 6.40 -2.02 12.99
CA TYR A 103 5.23 -2.47 12.23
C TYR A 103 5.63 -3.27 11.00
N ALA A 104 6.72 -2.92 10.32
CA ALA A 104 7.27 -3.68 9.21
C ALA A 104 7.67 -5.11 9.63
N ALA A 105 8.20 -5.29 10.84
CA ALA A 105 8.48 -6.62 11.38
C ALA A 105 7.20 -7.44 11.63
N ARG A 106 6.13 -6.80 12.12
CA ARG A 106 4.83 -7.48 12.27
C ARG A 106 4.21 -7.84 10.93
N LEU A 107 4.33 -6.95 9.95
CA LEU A 107 3.89 -7.20 8.58
C LEU A 107 4.66 -8.37 7.94
N ALA A 108 5.97 -8.49 8.23
CA ALA A 108 6.78 -9.62 7.79
C ALA A 108 6.23 -10.96 8.31
N ASP A 109 5.85 -11.01 9.60
CA ASP A 109 5.25 -12.21 10.21
C ASP A 109 3.94 -12.61 9.48
N GLU A 110 3.07 -11.62 9.15
CA GLU A 110 1.83 -11.85 8.39
C GLU A 110 2.11 -12.38 6.98
N ILE A 111 3.03 -11.75 6.25
CA ILE A 111 3.39 -12.14 4.88
C ILE A 111 3.97 -13.55 4.86
N GLU A 112 4.90 -13.87 5.77
CA GLU A 112 5.49 -15.20 5.87
C GLU A 112 4.42 -16.27 6.16
N TRP A 113 3.48 -15.96 7.05
CA TRP A 113 2.38 -16.85 7.37
C TRP A 113 1.49 -17.09 6.13
N ILE A 114 1.08 -16.02 5.42
CA ILE A 114 0.22 -16.10 4.23
C ILE A 114 0.91 -16.93 3.13
N VAL A 115 2.15 -16.63 2.82
CA VAL A 115 2.94 -17.34 1.79
C VAL A 115 3.01 -18.84 2.11
N ARG A 116 3.26 -19.19 3.37
CA ARG A 116 3.34 -20.58 3.82
C ARG A 116 1.97 -21.29 3.77
N GLU A 117 0.95 -20.68 4.35
CA GLU A 117 -0.38 -21.32 4.49
C GLU A 117 -1.13 -21.42 3.16
N ARG A 118 -0.91 -20.48 2.23
CA ARG A 118 -1.49 -20.52 0.90
C ARG A 118 -0.62 -21.25 -0.11
N ALA A 119 0.58 -21.68 0.27
CA ALA A 119 1.57 -22.32 -0.59
C ALA A 119 1.86 -21.52 -1.88
N VAL A 120 1.91 -20.21 -1.77
CA VAL A 120 2.21 -19.27 -2.86
C VAL A 120 3.63 -18.75 -2.75
N ALA A 121 4.22 -18.31 -3.86
CA ALA A 121 5.55 -17.73 -3.85
C ALA A 121 5.54 -16.26 -3.40
N LYS A 122 4.50 -15.53 -3.76
CA LYS A 122 4.35 -14.09 -3.50
C LYS A 122 2.90 -13.71 -3.28
N ILE A 123 2.69 -12.60 -2.59
CA ILE A 123 1.39 -11.94 -2.41
C ILE A 123 1.44 -10.52 -2.98
N ASP A 124 0.29 -9.89 -3.08
CA ASP A 124 0.18 -8.46 -3.35
C ASP A 124 -0.15 -7.70 -2.08
N ILE A 125 0.31 -6.45 -2.02
CA ILE A 125 0.00 -5.55 -0.92
C ILE A 125 -0.73 -4.33 -1.49
N VAL A 126 -1.88 -3.99 -0.90
CA VAL A 126 -2.55 -2.71 -1.10
C VAL A 126 -2.48 -1.96 0.22
N ALA A 127 -1.79 -0.84 0.23
CA ALA A 127 -1.46 -0.15 1.47
C ALA A 127 -1.88 1.32 1.44
N HIS A 128 -2.61 1.76 2.46
CA HIS A 128 -3.08 3.13 2.58
C HIS A 128 -2.22 3.94 3.53
N SER A 129 -1.94 5.21 3.17
CA SER A 129 -1.29 6.19 4.04
C SER A 129 0.05 5.68 4.59
N MET A 130 0.29 5.81 5.90
CA MET A 130 1.49 5.27 6.58
C MET A 130 1.70 3.76 6.35
N GLY A 131 0.64 3.00 6.11
CA GLY A 131 0.74 1.56 5.83
C GLY A 131 1.64 1.24 4.63
N ALA A 132 1.67 2.13 3.64
CA ALA A 132 2.57 1.99 2.49
C ALA A 132 4.05 2.20 2.88
N LEU A 133 4.34 3.08 3.84
CA LEU A 133 5.69 3.23 4.38
C LEU A 133 6.12 2.01 5.21
N VAL A 134 5.17 1.39 5.93
CA VAL A 134 5.40 0.12 6.64
C VAL A 134 5.73 -0.99 5.65
N ALA A 135 4.96 -1.12 4.56
CA ALA A 135 5.21 -2.11 3.52
C ALA A 135 6.56 -1.87 2.82
N ARG A 136 6.90 -0.62 2.49
CA ARG A 136 8.20 -0.27 1.93
C ARG A 136 9.33 -0.55 2.91
N ALA A 137 9.19 -0.22 4.20
CA ALA A 137 10.21 -0.49 5.21
C ALA A 137 10.49 -2.00 5.39
N TYR A 138 9.53 -2.86 5.06
CA TYR A 138 9.73 -4.31 4.97
C TYR A 138 10.45 -4.68 3.67
N ILE A 139 9.95 -4.25 2.52
CA ILE A 139 10.49 -4.62 1.20
C ILE A 139 11.93 -4.08 1.02
N GLU A 140 12.19 -2.88 1.53
CA GLU A 140 13.45 -2.16 1.40
C GLU A 140 14.24 -2.18 2.72
N ALA A 141 14.13 -3.28 3.49
CA ALA A 141 14.76 -3.44 4.81
C ALA A 141 16.27 -3.20 4.81
N ASP A 142 16.94 -3.52 3.72
CA ASP A 142 18.39 -3.33 3.55
C ASP A 142 18.81 -1.86 3.55
N ASP A 143 17.89 -0.92 3.31
CA ASP A 143 18.16 0.52 3.36
C ASP A 143 18.59 1.00 4.75
N PHE A 144 18.22 0.26 5.76
CA PHE A 144 18.51 0.59 7.15
C PHE A 144 19.72 -0.16 7.71
N ALA A 145 20.38 -1.04 6.94
CA ALA A 145 21.44 -1.91 7.42
C ALA A 145 22.58 -1.16 8.14
N ASP A 146 22.93 0.04 7.66
CA ASP A 146 24.01 0.86 8.18
C ASP A 146 23.68 1.53 9.54
N VAL A 147 22.39 1.60 9.91
CA VAL A 147 21.92 2.35 11.08
C VAL A 147 21.16 1.49 12.10
N ILE A 148 20.88 0.24 11.76
CA ILE A 148 20.19 -0.73 12.65
C ILE A 148 20.95 -0.85 13.97
N GLY A 149 20.20 -0.81 15.08
CA GLY A 149 20.73 -0.88 16.44
C GLY A 149 21.09 0.49 17.03
N SER A 150 20.95 1.59 16.28
CA SER A 150 21.02 2.95 16.83
C SER A 150 19.75 3.33 17.59
N GLU A 151 19.80 4.43 18.37
CA GLU A 151 18.65 4.92 19.15
C GLU A 151 17.41 5.21 18.29
N ASP A 152 17.62 5.79 17.11
CA ASP A 152 16.52 6.13 16.16
C ASP A 152 16.08 4.95 15.28
N PHE A 153 16.87 3.89 15.21
CA PHE A 153 16.65 2.70 14.38
C PHE A 153 16.88 1.41 15.18
N PRO A 154 16.00 1.07 16.12
CA PRO A 154 16.09 -0.18 16.88
C PRO A 154 16.10 -1.39 15.94
N ASP A 155 16.81 -2.45 16.32
CA ASP A 155 16.79 -3.70 15.59
C ASP A 155 15.51 -4.48 15.93
N HIS A 156 14.67 -4.70 14.92
CA HIS A 156 13.43 -5.49 15.03
C HIS A 156 13.55 -6.85 14.35
N GLY A 157 14.73 -7.20 13.87
CA GLY A 157 14.96 -8.48 13.18
C GLY A 157 14.32 -8.56 11.78
N THR A 158 13.93 -7.43 11.19
CA THR A 158 13.23 -7.38 9.90
C THR A 158 14.23 -7.59 8.77
N ALA A 159 13.96 -8.59 7.91
CA ALA A 159 14.65 -8.80 6.65
C ALA A 159 13.62 -9.07 5.56
N TYR A 160 13.90 -8.64 4.32
CA TYR A 160 13.00 -8.92 3.22
C TYR A 160 13.15 -10.36 2.73
N GLY A 161 12.06 -11.13 2.86
CA GLY A 161 12.00 -12.55 2.46
C GLY A 161 11.61 -12.82 1.00
N GLY A 162 11.41 -11.77 0.17
CA GLY A 162 11.04 -11.93 -1.25
C GLY A 162 9.57 -12.27 -1.50
N GLY A 163 8.71 -12.22 -0.52
CA GLY A 163 7.31 -12.65 -0.58
C GLY A 163 6.32 -11.66 -1.21
N VAL A 164 6.76 -10.53 -1.81
CA VAL A 164 5.87 -9.52 -2.39
C VAL A 164 6.01 -9.48 -3.91
N ARG A 165 4.87 -9.49 -4.64
CA ARG A 165 4.78 -9.32 -6.09
C ARG A 165 4.57 -7.87 -6.48
N ALA A 166 3.59 -7.22 -5.84
CA ALA A 166 3.26 -5.82 -6.09
C ALA A 166 2.94 -5.08 -4.79
N LEU A 167 3.27 -3.80 -4.76
CA LEU A 167 2.83 -2.84 -3.76
C LEU A 167 2.05 -1.73 -4.45
N ILE A 168 0.75 -1.65 -4.17
CA ILE A 168 -0.12 -0.55 -4.55
C ILE A 168 -0.29 0.36 -3.33
N SER A 169 0.29 1.54 -3.38
CA SER A 169 0.20 2.53 -2.31
C SER A 169 -0.87 3.56 -2.61
N LEU A 170 -1.78 3.77 -1.67
CA LEU A 170 -2.92 4.68 -1.75
C LEU A 170 -2.68 5.85 -0.79
N ALA A 171 -2.62 7.07 -1.29
CA ALA A 171 -2.43 8.28 -0.49
C ALA A 171 -1.21 8.23 0.46
N ALA A 172 -0.12 7.62 0.02
CA ALA A 172 1.05 7.36 0.86
C ALA A 172 1.96 8.57 0.98
N PRO A 173 2.41 8.96 2.19
CA PRO A 173 3.34 10.07 2.37
C PRO A 173 4.80 9.62 2.15
N HIS A 174 5.14 9.21 0.91
CA HIS A 174 6.49 8.72 0.57
C HIS A 174 7.60 9.75 0.83
N HIS A 175 7.26 11.04 0.75
CA HIS A 175 8.17 12.15 1.06
C HIS A 175 7.73 12.95 2.30
N GLY A 176 6.93 12.32 3.17
CA GLY A 176 6.50 12.87 4.45
C GLY A 176 5.12 13.52 4.43
N ALA A 177 4.56 13.65 5.63
CA ALA A 177 3.30 14.34 5.85
C ALA A 177 3.55 15.73 6.45
N PHE A 178 2.97 16.76 5.84
CA PHE A 178 3.11 18.14 6.32
C PHE A 178 2.63 18.31 7.77
N LEU A 179 1.56 17.60 8.16
CA LEU A 179 1.04 17.62 9.53
C LEU A 179 2.04 17.06 10.55
N ALA A 180 2.92 16.16 10.15
CA ALA A 180 3.98 15.63 11.02
C ALA A 180 5.01 16.72 11.39
N SER A 181 5.19 17.73 10.57
CA SER A 181 6.09 18.86 10.86
C SER A 181 5.61 19.74 12.02
N PHE A 182 4.31 19.79 12.31
CA PHE A 182 3.75 20.63 13.37
C PHE A 182 3.75 20.02 14.78
N GLY A 183 4.02 18.73 14.93
CA GLY A 183 4.03 18.05 16.24
C GLY A 183 4.84 16.77 16.25
N GLY A 184 5.40 16.41 15.12
CA GLY A 184 6.11 15.15 14.91
C GLY A 184 7.36 14.95 15.77
N TRP A 185 7.95 16.05 16.27
CA TRP A 185 9.09 16.01 17.20
C TRP A 185 8.73 15.38 18.57
N LEU A 186 7.43 15.26 18.90
CA LEU A 186 6.95 14.70 20.17
C LEU A 186 6.96 13.17 20.20
N SER A 187 7.06 12.50 19.05
CA SER A 187 7.08 11.04 18.97
C SER A 187 8.08 10.54 17.91
N LEU A 188 8.57 9.32 18.09
CA LEU A 188 9.45 8.68 17.09
C LEU A 188 8.75 8.57 15.73
N LEU A 189 7.50 8.11 15.73
CA LEU A 189 6.68 8.00 14.52
C LEU A 189 6.50 9.35 13.80
N GLY A 190 6.23 10.42 14.55
CA GLY A 190 6.11 11.75 13.97
C GLY A 190 7.41 12.24 13.33
N ARG A 191 8.57 11.94 13.93
CA ARG A 191 9.88 12.23 13.30
C ARG A 191 10.11 11.41 12.04
N GLN A 192 9.66 10.16 12.00
CA GLN A 192 9.77 9.31 10.82
C GLN A 192 8.85 9.74 9.65
N LEU A 193 7.69 10.35 9.96
CA LEU A 193 6.78 10.90 8.97
C LEU A 193 7.12 12.33 8.54
N SER A 194 8.11 12.97 9.18
CA SER A 194 8.55 14.31 8.80
C SER A 194 9.25 14.30 7.43
N PRO A 195 8.97 15.25 6.52
CA PRO A 195 9.66 15.35 5.23
C PRO A 195 11.19 15.42 5.32
N GLU A 196 11.72 15.97 6.41
CA GLU A 196 13.16 16.07 6.67
C GLU A 196 13.68 14.91 7.56
N GLY A 197 12.83 13.91 7.81
CA GLY A 197 13.14 12.80 8.70
C GLY A 197 14.19 11.86 8.12
N ARG A 198 15.17 11.46 8.93
CA ARG A 198 16.22 10.51 8.53
C ARG A 198 15.64 9.17 8.01
N PHE A 199 14.48 8.77 8.50
CA PHE A 199 13.81 7.56 8.04
C PHE A 199 13.44 7.64 6.56
N LEU A 200 12.79 8.74 6.12
CA LEU A 200 12.40 8.93 4.72
C LEU A 200 13.60 9.18 3.81
N GLU A 201 14.63 9.85 4.32
CA GLU A 201 15.90 10.01 3.59
C GLU A 201 16.51 8.65 3.24
N LEU A 202 16.54 7.73 4.20
CA LEU A 202 17.06 6.37 3.98
C LEU A 202 16.16 5.56 3.07
N LEU A 203 14.85 5.58 3.30
CA LEU A 203 13.87 4.83 2.51
C LEU A 203 13.82 5.25 1.03
N ASN A 204 14.14 6.52 0.74
CA ASN A 204 14.11 7.08 -0.61
C ASN A 204 15.51 7.21 -1.24
N ARG A 205 16.56 6.70 -0.58
CA ARG A 205 17.91 6.83 -1.14
C ARG A 205 18.11 5.90 -2.34
N ASP A 206 18.76 6.42 -3.36
CA ASP A 206 19.17 5.63 -4.50
C ASP A 206 20.27 4.62 -4.13
N ARG A 207 20.13 3.42 -4.66
CA ARG A 207 21.08 2.29 -4.54
C ARG A 207 21.40 1.71 -5.91
N VAL A 208 22.52 1.06 -6.02
CA VAL A 208 22.83 0.27 -7.21
C VAL A 208 22.42 -1.18 -6.95
N ILE A 209 21.32 -1.60 -7.57
CA ILE A 209 20.81 -2.96 -7.52
C ILE A 209 20.90 -3.53 -8.94
N ASP A 210 21.62 -4.64 -9.12
CA ASP A 210 21.83 -5.29 -10.42
C ASP A 210 22.34 -4.33 -11.52
N GLY A 211 23.16 -3.35 -11.13
CA GLY A 211 23.74 -2.36 -12.03
C GLY A 211 22.80 -1.20 -12.41
N ARG A 212 21.63 -1.10 -11.81
CA ARG A 212 20.68 0.02 -11.97
C ARG A 212 20.69 0.88 -10.73
N LEU A 213 20.64 2.19 -10.92
CA LEU A 213 20.40 3.13 -9.82
C LEU A 213 18.90 3.18 -9.59
N THR A 214 18.45 2.80 -8.40
CA THR A 214 17.04 2.75 -8.03
C THR A 214 16.87 2.93 -6.53
N SER A 215 15.75 3.52 -6.11
CA SER A 215 15.30 3.54 -4.72
C SER A 215 14.29 2.45 -4.39
N LEU A 216 13.88 1.64 -5.40
CA LEU A 216 12.85 0.63 -5.27
C LEU A 216 13.42 -0.78 -5.50
N HIS A 217 12.83 -1.78 -4.83
CA HIS A 217 13.24 -3.18 -5.02
C HIS A 217 12.86 -3.68 -6.42
N PRO A 218 13.82 -4.19 -7.23
CA PRO A 218 13.61 -4.50 -8.66
C PRO A 218 12.60 -5.63 -8.93
N ASP A 219 12.39 -6.53 -7.96
CA ASP A 219 11.50 -7.69 -8.09
C ASP A 219 10.05 -7.40 -7.66
N VAL A 220 9.74 -6.16 -7.30
CA VAL A 220 8.42 -5.71 -6.86
C VAL A 220 7.87 -4.68 -7.83
N ARG A 221 6.64 -4.85 -8.28
CA ARG A 221 5.91 -3.83 -9.02
C ARG A 221 5.40 -2.77 -8.05
N TYR A 222 5.66 -1.50 -8.32
CA TYR A 222 5.16 -0.39 -7.51
C TYR A 222 4.16 0.45 -8.27
N VAL A 223 3.00 0.68 -7.64
CA VAL A 223 1.98 1.62 -8.11
C VAL A 223 1.71 2.61 -6.98
N SER A 224 1.79 3.91 -7.25
CA SER A 224 1.47 4.95 -6.29
C SER A 224 0.30 5.78 -6.75
N MET A 225 -0.78 5.79 -5.97
CA MET A 225 -2.03 6.49 -6.26
C MET A 225 -2.18 7.66 -5.29
N ALA A 226 -2.20 8.88 -5.84
CA ALA A 226 -2.29 10.12 -5.07
C ALA A 226 -3.67 10.73 -5.20
N GLY A 227 -4.37 10.94 -4.09
CA GLY A 227 -5.64 11.65 -4.06
C GLY A 227 -5.47 13.15 -4.30
N GLN A 228 -6.41 13.73 -5.01
CA GLN A 228 -6.50 15.17 -5.25
C GLN A 228 -7.91 15.64 -5.04
N THR A 229 -8.12 16.44 -4.00
CA THR A 229 -9.37 17.16 -3.75
C THR A 229 -9.09 18.63 -3.48
N CYS A 230 -10.14 19.42 -3.31
CA CYS A 230 -10.02 20.84 -2.97
C CYS A 230 -10.56 21.10 -1.57
N PHE A 231 -9.78 21.81 -0.75
CA PHE A 231 -10.22 22.21 0.58
C PHE A 231 -11.53 23.00 0.51
N GLY A 232 -12.57 22.48 1.16
CA GLY A 232 -13.88 23.11 1.24
C GLY A 232 -14.85 22.75 0.12
N CYS A 233 -14.45 21.96 -0.90
CA CYS A 233 -15.39 21.50 -1.93
C CYS A 233 -16.40 20.51 -1.35
N GLY A 234 -16.00 19.57 -0.53
CA GLY A 234 -16.92 18.62 0.15
C GLY A 234 -17.92 19.26 1.12
N LEU A 235 -17.81 20.57 1.40
CA LEU A 235 -18.77 21.33 2.20
C LEU A 235 -19.75 22.13 1.33
N ARG A 236 -19.59 22.15 0.01
CA ARG A 236 -20.42 22.92 -0.93
C ARG A 236 -21.53 22.06 -1.53
N ARG A 237 -22.67 22.69 -1.85
CA ARG A 237 -23.76 22.02 -2.57
C ARG A 237 -23.41 21.62 -4.00
N ASP A 238 -22.41 22.27 -4.57
CA ASP A 238 -21.94 22.10 -5.95
C ASP A 238 -20.48 21.62 -5.94
N GLU A 239 -20.23 20.49 -5.32
CA GLU A 239 -18.88 19.91 -5.12
C GLU A 239 -18.13 19.72 -6.43
N GLU A 240 -18.80 19.20 -7.46
CA GLU A 240 -18.25 18.98 -8.79
C GLU A 240 -17.77 20.29 -9.45
N MET A 241 -18.59 21.35 -9.39
CA MET A 241 -18.23 22.65 -9.96
C MET A 241 -17.05 23.29 -9.20
N CYS A 242 -16.99 23.11 -7.88
CA CYS A 242 -15.88 23.57 -7.04
C CYS A 242 -14.58 22.87 -7.41
N LEU A 243 -14.59 21.54 -7.60
CA LEU A 243 -13.43 20.77 -8.02
C LEU A 243 -12.94 21.21 -9.40
N ARG A 244 -13.85 21.41 -10.35
CA ARG A 244 -13.53 21.95 -11.68
C ARG A 244 -12.89 23.35 -11.60
N GLU A 245 -13.43 24.23 -10.77
CA GLU A 245 -12.89 25.59 -10.57
C GLU A 245 -11.48 25.51 -9.97
N CYS A 246 -11.25 24.66 -8.99
CA CYS A 246 -9.94 24.45 -8.39
C CYS A 246 -8.89 23.95 -9.38
N VAL A 247 -9.24 22.96 -10.20
CA VAL A 247 -8.36 22.42 -11.22
C VAL A 247 -8.05 23.48 -12.29
N ASN A 248 -9.08 24.20 -12.77
CA ASN A 248 -8.92 25.25 -13.77
C ASN A 248 -8.15 26.47 -13.27
N ALA A 249 -8.23 26.80 -11.98
CA ALA A 249 -7.49 27.90 -11.38
C ALA A 249 -5.99 27.59 -11.17
N GLY A 250 -5.53 26.40 -11.53
CA GLY A 250 -4.15 25.97 -11.31
C GLY A 250 -3.80 25.75 -9.83
N ILE A 251 -4.77 25.83 -8.93
CA ILE A 251 -4.61 25.52 -7.49
C ILE A 251 -4.28 24.04 -7.30
N ALA A 252 -4.61 23.23 -8.29
CA ALA A 252 -4.26 21.82 -8.40
C ALA A 252 -2.75 21.50 -8.29
N TRP A 253 -1.86 22.47 -8.52
CA TRP A 253 -0.42 22.28 -8.36
C TRP A 253 0.03 22.11 -6.91
N GLN A 254 -0.82 22.47 -5.94
CA GLN A 254 -0.63 22.17 -4.53
C GLN A 254 -1.62 21.09 -4.06
N GLY A 255 -2.10 20.28 -5.01
CA GLY A 255 -3.09 19.26 -4.77
C GLY A 255 -2.71 18.36 -3.60
N SER A 256 -3.68 18.08 -2.77
CA SER A 256 -3.58 17.12 -1.70
C SER A 256 -4.91 16.40 -1.56
N ASP A 257 -4.89 15.28 -0.87
CA ASP A 257 -6.08 14.58 -0.39
C ASP A 257 -6.54 15.10 0.98
N LEU A 258 -6.13 16.30 1.39
CA LEU A 258 -6.30 16.99 2.68
C LEU A 258 -5.31 16.54 3.78
N VAL A 259 -4.63 15.41 3.62
CA VAL A 259 -3.66 14.87 4.60
C VAL A 259 -2.26 14.79 4.00
N VAL A 260 -2.16 14.26 2.78
CA VAL A 260 -0.91 14.02 2.06
C VAL A 260 -0.87 14.90 0.80
N LEU A 261 0.22 15.61 0.61
CA LEU A 261 0.45 16.35 -0.63
C LEU A 261 0.69 15.38 -1.78
N MET A 262 0.14 15.66 -2.95
CA MET A 262 0.31 14.86 -4.16
C MET A 262 1.79 14.67 -4.51
N ALA A 263 2.61 15.72 -4.31
CA ALA A 263 4.06 15.64 -4.48
C ALA A 263 4.72 14.68 -3.48
N SER A 264 4.15 14.51 -2.28
CA SER A 264 4.63 13.55 -1.29
C SER A 264 4.22 12.11 -1.62
N ALA A 265 3.07 11.93 -2.26
CA ALA A 265 2.62 10.62 -2.69
C ALA A 265 3.30 10.14 -3.98
N TYR A 266 3.89 11.04 -4.77
CA TYR A 266 4.65 10.66 -5.97
C TYR A 266 5.86 9.80 -5.59
N LEU A 267 6.01 8.65 -6.24
CA LEU A 267 7.12 7.74 -6.02
C LEU A 267 7.90 7.58 -7.34
N PRO A 268 9.15 8.08 -7.42
CA PRO A 268 9.98 7.90 -8.61
C PRO A 268 10.07 6.41 -9.01
N GLU A 269 10.14 6.13 -10.29
CA GLU A 269 10.21 4.77 -10.88
C GLU A 269 8.96 3.89 -10.69
N ALA A 270 7.97 4.30 -9.90
CA ALA A 270 6.67 3.62 -9.82
C ALA A 270 5.71 4.06 -10.93
N GLU A 271 4.68 3.28 -11.16
CA GLU A 271 3.50 3.71 -11.92
C GLU A 271 2.71 4.70 -11.05
N ASN A 272 2.71 5.98 -11.39
CA ASN A 272 2.05 7.01 -10.60
C ASN A 272 0.68 7.38 -11.17
N VAL A 273 -0.36 7.38 -10.32
CA VAL A 273 -1.75 7.68 -10.65
C VAL A 273 -2.23 8.89 -9.87
N VAL A 274 -2.87 9.84 -10.55
CA VAL A 274 -3.55 10.96 -9.90
C VAL A 274 -5.04 10.67 -9.82
N CYS A 275 -5.61 10.62 -8.61
CA CYS A 275 -7.02 10.31 -8.34
C CYS A 275 -7.78 11.61 -8.07
N ILE A 276 -8.41 12.16 -9.12
CA ILE A 276 -9.10 13.46 -9.07
C ILE A 276 -10.49 13.29 -8.44
N GLY A 277 -10.80 14.14 -7.46
CA GLY A 277 -12.05 14.13 -6.71
C GLY A 277 -12.05 13.16 -5.52
N MET A 278 -10.90 12.63 -5.14
CA MET A 278 -10.76 11.71 -4.02
C MET A 278 -9.96 12.35 -2.87
N ASP A 279 -10.52 12.36 -1.68
CA ASP A 279 -9.83 12.75 -0.46
C ASP A 279 -9.08 11.57 0.18
N HIS A 280 -8.47 11.80 1.35
CA HIS A 280 -7.68 10.77 2.03
C HIS A 280 -8.49 9.54 2.45
N VAL A 281 -9.78 9.72 2.74
CA VAL A 281 -10.70 8.61 3.09
C VAL A 281 -11.18 7.91 1.84
N ASP A 282 -11.54 8.65 0.79
CA ASP A 282 -11.95 8.10 -0.51
C ASP A 282 -10.86 7.17 -1.08
N MET A 283 -9.59 7.46 -0.81
CA MET A 283 -8.45 6.66 -1.29
C MET A 283 -8.41 5.22 -0.75
N HIS A 284 -9.35 4.80 0.10
CA HIS A 284 -9.48 3.39 0.51
C HIS A 284 -10.94 2.91 0.60
N THR A 285 -11.90 3.78 0.25
CA THR A 285 -13.33 3.46 0.31
C THR A 285 -14.06 3.62 -1.02
N HIS A 286 -13.50 4.39 -1.98
CA HIS A 286 -14.21 4.72 -3.21
C HIS A 286 -14.30 3.52 -4.16
N PRO A 287 -15.52 3.14 -4.67
CA PRO A 287 -15.71 1.96 -5.52
C PRO A 287 -14.86 1.97 -6.81
N VAL A 288 -14.77 3.11 -7.49
CA VAL A 288 -13.97 3.24 -8.73
C VAL A 288 -12.49 2.95 -8.47
N LEU A 289 -11.99 3.33 -7.29
CA LEU A 289 -10.62 3.01 -6.93
C LEU A 289 -10.45 1.51 -6.66
N ALA A 290 -11.40 0.89 -5.98
CA ALA A 290 -11.37 -0.55 -5.70
C ALA A 290 -11.37 -1.38 -7.00
N GLU A 291 -12.23 -1.02 -7.97
CA GLU A 291 -12.27 -1.64 -9.30
C GLU A 291 -10.93 -1.44 -10.06
N THR A 292 -10.37 -0.23 -10.01
CA THR A 292 -9.07 0.05 -10.62
C THR A 292 -7.93 -0.75 -9.97
N VAL A 293 -7.94 -0.90 -8.65
CA VAL A 293 -6.98 -1.73 -7.91
C VAL A 293 -7.10 -3.18 -8.35
N GLU A 294 -8.31 -3.72 -8.51
CA GLU A 294 -8.54 -5.07 -8.99
C GLU A 294 -7.93 -5.27 -10.39
N GLU A 295 -8.22 -4.37 -11.35
CA GLU A 295 -7.65 -4.41 -12.69
C GLU A 295 -6.12 -4.39 -12.69
N ILE A 296 -5.51 -3.54 -11.84
CA ILE A 296 -4.04 -3.45 -11.69
C ILE A 296 -3.47 -4.76 -11.13
N LEU A 297 -4.12 -5.37 -10.16
CA LEU A 297 -3.73 -6.65 -9.57
C LEU A 297 -3.85 -7.80 -10.58
N ASP A 298 -4.79 -7.72 -11.52
CA ASP A 298 -4.95 -8.64 -12.64
C ASP A 298 -3.93 -8.42 -13.77
N GLY A 299 -3.05 -7.46 -13.62
CA GLY A 299 -1.95 -7.20 -14.54
C GLY A 299 -2.18 -6.07 -15.53
N ALA A 300 -3.27 -5.32 -15.41
CA ALA A 300 -3.45 -4.10 -16.20
C ALA A 300 -2.38 -3.04 -15.85
N ALA A 301 -2.06 -2.19 -16.80
CA ALA A 301 -1.25 -0.99 -16.55
C ALA A 301 -2.07 0.00 -15.72
N ALA A 302 -1.42 0.65 -14.74
CA ALA A 302 -2.09 1.68 -13.98
C ALA A 302 -2.41 2.90 -14.88
N PRO A 303 -3.63 3.49 -14.78
CA PRO A 303 -3.96 4.69 -15.54
C PRO A 303 -3.16 5.88 -14.99
N ALA A 304 -2.79 6.83 -15.86
CA ALA A 304 -2.11 8.03 -15.37
C ALA A 304 -3.04 8.93 -14.52
N VAL A 305 -4.34 8.91 -14.81
CA VAL A 305 -5.37 9.70 -14.12
C VAL A 305 -6.60 8.86 -13.90
N LEU A 306 -7.15 8.90 -12.69
CA LEU A 306 -8.41 8.29 -12.29
C LEU A 306 -9.35 9.40 -11.81
N TYR A 307 -10.63 9.34 -12.20
CA TYR A 307 -11.64 10.31 -11.79
C TYR A 307 -12.66 9.65 -10.89
N ALA A 308 -13.00 10.30 -9.76
CA ALA A 308 -14.04 9.82 -8.85
C ALA A 308 -15.40 9.66 -9.56
N THR A 309 -15.72 10.59 -10.46
CA THR A 309 -16.92 10.52 -11.30
C THR A 309 -16.59 10.84 -12.76
N PRO A 310 -17.36 10.30 -13.74
CA PRO A 310 -17.16 10.61 -15.15
C PRO A 310 -17.24 12.10 -15.49
N GLU A 311 -18.04 12.86 -14.75
CA GLU A 311 -18.28 14.29 -14.95
C GLU A 311 -17.04 15.13 -14.68
N LEU A 312 -16.09 14.61 -13.89
CA LEU A 312 -14.81 15.27 -13.63
C LEU A 312 -13.80 15.14 -14.77
N ARG A 313 -14.11 14.34 -15.82
CA ARG A 313 -13.28 14.27 -17.00
C ARG A 313 -13.36 15.59 -17.77
N PHE A 314 -12.22 16.27 -17.90
CA PHE A 314 -12.14 17.48 -18.71
C PHE A 314 -12.02 17.09 -20.18
N GLU A 315 -12.87 17.68 -21.04
CA GLU A 315 -12.65 17.62 -22.48
C GLU A 315 -11.32 18.34 -22.78
N THR A 316 -10.36 17.61 -23.32
CA THR A 316 -9.15 18.26 -23.82
C THR A 316 -9.49 19.06 -25.06
N PRO A 317 -8.89 20.23 -25.32
CA PRO A 317 -9.18 21.07 -26.48
C PRO A 317 -8.97 20.37 -27.84
N SER A 318 -8.40 19.17 -27.86
CA SER A 318 -8.21 18.37 -29.06
C SER A 318 -9.46 17.57 -29.47
N ASP A 319 -10.50 17.51 -28.64
CA ASP A 319 -11.72 16.74 -28.91
C ASP A 319 -12.83 17.59 -29.55
N SER A 320 -12.53 18.84 -29.91
CA SER A 320 -13.41 19.67 -30.71
C SER A 320 -13.24 19.30 -32.18
N PRO A 321 -14.35 19.01 -32.94
CA PRO A 321 -14.31 18.61 -34.32
C PRO A 321 -13.76 19.69 -35.27
#